data_b94dad4cbeb29b453df56a80d0d07aab
#
_entry.id   b94dad4cbeb29b453df56a80d0d07aab
#
_cell.length_a   1.000
_cell.length_b   1.000
_cell.length_c   1.000
_cell.angle_alpha   90.00
_cell.angle_beta   90.00
_cell.angle_gamma   90.00
#
_symmetry.space_group_name_H-M   'P 1'
#
loop_
_entity.id
_entity.type
_entity.pdbx_description
1 polymer ?
#
loop_
_entity_poly.entity_id
_entity_poly.type
_entity_poly.pdbx_seq_one_letter_code
_entity_poly.pdbx_strand_id
1 'polypeptide(L)'
;MRLARTDQVGAVTFHALLSRFRSAERALEALPVLSLRGGRTHPLRPISAEDADRELRSGAQLGARMIVFGDRDYPKALAVSDPAPPVLWVLGTETLLHRPALSIVGARNASAAVQRFARSLAHDLGQAGFVVASGLARGIDAAAHQGALDTGTIAVLAGGVDDIYPPEHRPLYEDIARRGLLVSENAPGRKAQARDFPRRNRIIAGLSAGVVVVEAELKSGSLITARLATEMGREVFAVPGSPLDPRSRGVNELLRQGATLCEGIEDIARELARPRPIAEPESDLVGEGPLDEEALTRISDQLRHRLLELISVTPVSRDELVRASGAPAGAVLAVLVELHLAGRIELLPGGLVSATD
;
A
#
# COMPACT_ATOMS: atom_id res chain seq x y z
N MET A 1 -3.55 -14.88 7.43
CA MET A 1 -3.85 -15.12 6.02
C MET A 1 -5.33 -15.25 5.71
N ARG A 2 -6.11 -16.20 6.27
CA ARG A 2 -7.54 -16.40 5.96
C ARG A 2 -8.36 -15.12 6.04
N LEU A 3 -8.17 -14.32 7.10
CA LEU A 3 -8.84 -13.03 7.25
C LEU A 3 -8.54 -12.08 6.08
N ALA A 4 -7.28 -11.96 5.70
CA ALA A 4 -6.82 -11.08 4.62
C ALA A 4 -7.27 -11.50 3.21
N ARG A 5 -7.66 -12.76 3.03
CA ARG A 5 -8.15 -13.32 1.75
C ARG A 5 -9.66 -13.46 1.70
N THR A 6 -10.35 -13.18 2.79
CA THR A 6 -11.82 -13.19 2.81
C THR A 6 -12.36 -12.03 1.98
N ASP A 7 -13.41 -12.32 1.20
CA ASP A 7 -14.10 -11.29 0.41
C ASP A 7 -14.50 -10.09 1.28
N GLN A 8 -14.52 -8.89 0.73
CA GLN A 8 -14.79 -7.63 1.45
C GLN A 8 -13.78 -7.29 2.58
N VAL A 9 -12.75 -8.10 2.83
CA VAL A 9 -11.71 -7.79 3.82
C VAL A 9 -10.46 -7.27 3.11
N GLY A 10 -10.48 -5.97 2.78
CA GLY A 10 -9.29 -5.23 2.34
C GLY A 10 -8.36 -4.88 3.50
N ALA A 11 -7.26 -4.18 3.22
CA ALA A 11 -6.28 -3.81 4.24
C ALA A 11 -6.90 -2.96 5.37
N VAL A 12 -7.71 -1.94 5.05
CA VAL A 12 -8.40 -1.10 6.05
C VAL A 12 -9.25 -1.94 6.99
N THR A 13 -10.11 -2.79 6.41
CA THR A 13 -11.01 -3.66 7.19
C THR A 13 -10.26 -4.69 8.01
N PHE A 14 -9.15 -5.22 7.47
CA PHE A 14 -8.28 -6.15 8.18
C PHE A 14 -7.74 -5.52 9.47
N HIS A 15 -7.18 -4.31 9.40
CA HIS A 15 -6.64 -3.61 10.56
C HIS A 15 -7.74 -3.23 11.56
N ALA A 16 -8.88 -2.76 11.08
CA ALA A 16 -10.03 -2.44 11.93
C ALA A 16 -10.54 -3.68 12.71
N LEU A 17 -10.62 -4.84 12.04
CA LEU A 17 -10.99 -6.10 12.66
C LEU A 17 -9.95 -6.57 13.68
N LEU A 18 -8.66 -6.49 13.37
CA LEU A 18 -7.60 -6.85 14.31
C LEU A 18 -7.58 -5.93 15.54
N SER A 19 -7.77 -4.63 15.36
CA SER A 19 -7.87 -3.67 16.46
C SER A 19 -9.04 -4.00 17.38
N ARG A 20 -10.21 -4.32 16.81
CA ARG A 20 -11.43 -4.63 17.58
C ARG A 20 -11.36 -5.97 18.29
N PHE A 21 -10.93 -7.04 17.62
CA PHE A 21 -10.99 -8.41 18.14
C PHE A 21 -9.69 -8.90 18.73
N ARG A 22 -8.58 -8.15 18.57
CA ARG A 22 -7.23 -8.48 19.07
C ARG A 22 -6.66 -9.81 18.55
N SER A 23 -7.40 -10.54 17.70
CA SER A 23 -7.04 -11.84 17.15
C SER A 23 -7.71 -12.04 15.81
N ALA A 24 -6.96 -12.55 14.81
CA ALA A 24 -7.52 -12.90 13.51
C ALA A 24 -8.54 -14.05 13.60
N GLU A 25 -8.37 -14.97 14.53
CA GLU A 25 -9.30 -16.07 14.77
C GLU A 25 -10.65 -15.55 15.24
N ARG A 26 -10.68 -14.72 16.29
CA ARG A 26 -11.90 -14.08 16.78
C ARG A 26 -12.56 -13.20 15.72
N ALA A 27 -11.75 -12.49 14.92
CA ALA A 27 -12.26 -11.70 13.81
C ALA A 27 -12.96 -12.58 12.76
N LEU A 28 -12.36 -13.73 12.39
CA LEU A 28 -12.95 -14.70 11.47
C LEU A 28 -14.28 -15.27 11.98
N GLU A 29 -14.37 -15.59 13.27
CA GLU A 29 -15.62 -16.07 13.91
C GLU A 29 -16.72 -15.00 13.90
N ALA A 30 -16.36 -13.73 14.07
CA ALA A 30 -17.30 -12.62 14.10
C ALA A 30 -17.82 -12.21 12.70
N LEU A 31 -17.08 -12.45 11.63
CA LEU A 31 -17.41 -11.99 10.27
C LEU A 31 -18.85 -12.31 9.81
N PRO A 32 -19.38 -13.55 10.00
CA PRO A 32 -20.74 -13.89 9.59
C PRO A 32 -21.79 -13.00 10.25
N VAL A 33 -21.66 -12.79 11.57
CA VAL A 33 -22.58 -11.97 12.35
C VAL A 33 -22.48 -10.48 11.97
N LEU A 34 -21.26 -9.96 11.83
CA LEU A 34 -21.03 -8.56 11.47
C LEU A 34 -21.62 -8.23 10.09
N SER A 35 -21.42 -9.11 9.12
CA SER A 35 -21.95 -8.92 7.77
C SER A 35 -23.48 -8.92 7.71
N LEU A 36 -24.15 -9.76 8.51
CA LEU A 36 -25.61 -9.76 8.64
C LEU A 36 -26.10 -8.48 9.33
N ARG A 37 -25.45 -8.03 10.41
CA ARG A 37 -25.76 -6.76 11.08
C ARG A 37 -25.61 -5.56 10.14
N GLY A 38 -24.64 -5.57 9.24
CA GLY A 38 -24.47 -4.55 8.21
C GLY A 38 -25.55 -4.53 7.13
N GLY A 39 -26.44 -5.53 7.12
CA GLY A 39 -27.58 -5.61 6.18
C GLY A 39 -27.37 -6.58 5.02
N ARG A 40 -26.39 -7.49 5.08
CA ARG A 40 -26.21 -8.54 4.08
C ARG A 40 -27.32 -9.61 4.22
N THR A 41 -27.82 -10.12 3.12
CA THR A 41 -28.86 -11.18 3.11
C THR A 41 -28.30 -12.55 3.49
N HIS A 42 -27.03 -12.79 3.18
CA HIS A 42 -26.34 -14.03 3.51
C HIS A 42 -25.04 -13.72 4.27
N PRO A 43 -24.70 -14.54 5.30
CA PRO A 43 -23.50 -14.30 6.07
C PRO A 43 -22.24 -14.40 5.21
N LEU A 44 -21.30 -13.49 5.43
CA LEU A 44 -19.98 -13.53 4.82
C LEU A 44 -19.24 -14.76 5.33
N ARG A 45 -18.76 -15.60 4.42
CA ARG A 45 -17.98 -16.78 4.78
C ARG A 45 -16.49 -16.51 4.59
N PRO A 46 -15.68 -16.72 5.62
CA PRO A 46 -14.23 -16.71 5.47
C PRO A 46 -13.78 -17.76 4.46
N ILE A 47 -12.66 -17.52 3.77
CA ILE A 47 -12.08 -18.56 2.92
C ILE A 47 -11.80 -19.82 3.74
N SER A 48 -11.94 -20.97 3.10
CA SER A 48 -11.71 -22.26 3.76
C SER A 48 -10.24 -22.42 4.18
N ALA A 49 -9.97 -23.30 5.13
CA ALA A 49 -8.60 -23.67 5.47
C ALA A 49 -7.90 -24.32 4.27
N GLU A 50 -8.62 -25.13 3.49
CA GLU A 50 -8.10 -25.80 2.28
C GLU A 50 -7.67 -24.82 1.21
N ASP A 51 -8.42 -23.73 0.97
CA ASP A 51 -8.05 -22.68 0.01
C ASP A 51 -6.82 -21.93 0.49
N ALA A 52 -6.75 -21.63 1.80
CA ALA A 52 -5.58 -21.02 2.38
C ALA A 52 -4.33 -21.91 2.25
N ASP A 53 -4.45 -23.20 2.54
CA ASP A 53 -3.37 -24.17 2.40
C ASP A 53 -2.96 -24.36 0.94
N ARG A 54 -3.90 -24.27 0.01
CA ARG A 54 -3.62 -24.31 -1.43
C ARG A 54 -2.76 -23.12 -1.85
N GLU A 55 -3.10 -21.91 -1.40
CA GLU A 55 -2.29 -20.71 -1.67
C GLU A 55 -0.88 -20.84 -1.07
N LEU A 56 -0.76 -21.33 0.17
CA LEU A 56 0.54 -21.54 0.82
C LEU A 56 1.40 -22.55 0.07
N ARG A 57 0.81 -23.69 -0.35
CA ARG A 57 1.53 -24.69 -1.15
C ARG A 57 1.96 -24.14 -2.50
N SER A 58 1.10 -23.35 -3.17
CA SER A 58 1.45 -22.72 -4.46
C SER A 58 2.65 -21.78 -4.30
N GLY A 59 2.68 -20.95 -3.26
CA GLY A 59 3.83 -20.10 -2.97
C GLY A 59 5.10 -20.90 -2.68
N ALA A 60 5.00 -21.94 -1.86
CA ALA A 60 6.14 -22.79 -1.53
C ALA A 60 6.75 -23.51 -2.75
N GLN A 61 5.91 -23.95 -3.71
CA GLN A 61 6.36 -24.55 -4.97
C GLN A 61 7.16 -23.58 -5.85
N LEU A 62 6.89 -22.27 -5.72
CA LEU A 62 7.65 -21.21 -6.41
C LEU A 62 8.92 -20.82 -5.66
N GLY A 63 9.15 -21.34 -4.44
CA GLY A 63 10.20 -20.88 -3.54
C GLY A 63 9.86 -19.52 -2.88
N ALA A 64 8.61 -19.09 -2.96
CA ALA A 64 8.14 -17.85 -2.35
C ALA A 64 7.69 -18.09 -0.90
N ARG A 65 7.91 -17.09 -0.03
CA ARG A 65 7.47 -17.09 1.37
C ARG A 65 6.40 -16.02 1.59
N MET A 66 5.45 -16.34 2.47
CA MET A 66 4.48 -15.35 2.96
C MET A 66 4.98 -14.71 4.25
N ILE A 67 4.88 -13.39 4.33
CA ILE A 67 5.10 -12.58 5.53
C ILE A 67 3.77 -11.94 5.90
N VAL A 68 3.37 -12.03 7.15
CA VAL A 68 2.09 -11.48 7.64
C VAL A 68 2.37 -10.21 8.46
N PHE A 69 1.43 -9.24 8.42
CA PHE A 69 1.51 -8.06 9.27
C PHE A 69 1.60 -8.45 10.75
N GLY A 70 2.59 -7.88 11.44
CA GLY A 70 2.90 -8.21 12.84
C GLY A 70 3.98 -9.28 13.01
N ASP A 71 4.39 -9.97 11.94
CA ASP A 71 5.55 -10.86 11.99
C ASP A 71 6.83 -10.05 12.20
N ARG A 72 7.83 -10.68 12.84
CA ARG A 72 9.16 -10.07 13.08
C ARG A 72 9.84 -9.63 11.77
N ASP A 73 9.61 -10.38 10.71
CA ASP A 73 10.22 -10.15 9.39
C ASP A 73 9.43 -9.15 8.51
N TYR A 74 8.30 -8.63 9.03
CA TYR A 74 7.54 -7.63 8.29
C TYR A 74 8.30 -6.30 8.22
N PRO A 75 8.39 -5.64 7.02
CA PRO A 75 9.17 -4.42 6.86
C PRO A 75 8.66 -3.29 7.76
N LYS A 76 9.52 -2.80 8.66
CA LYS A 76 9.16 -1.74 9.63
C LYS A 76 8.67 -0.47 8.93
N ALA A 77 9.33 -0.08 7.82
CA ALA A 77 8.93 1.09 7.06
C ALA A 77 7.50 0.96 6.50
N LEU A 78 7.11 -0.25 6.06
CA LEU A 78 5.78 -0.51 5.52
C LEU A 78 4.72 -0.70 6.62
N ALA A 79 5.13 -1.15 7.80
CA ALA A 79 4.22 -1.40 8.93
C ALA A 79 3.55 -0.12 9.44
N VAL A 80 4.19 1.05 9.28
CA VAL A 80 3.64 2.35 9.69
C VAL A 80 2.79 3.02 8.59
N SER A 81 2.64 2.40 7.41
CA SER A 81 1.73 2.91 6.38
C SER A 81 0.28 2.58 6.72
N ASP A 82 -0.63 3.49 6.41
CA ASP A 82 -2.07 3.29 6.61
C ASP A 82 -2.81 3.29 5.27
N PRO A 83 -3.37 2.14 4.88
CA PRO A 83 -3.30 0.82 5.52
C PRO A 83 -2.07 0.00 5.09
N ALA A 84 -1.37 -0.60 6.05
CA ALA A 84 -0.31 -1.56 5.74
C ALA A 84 -0.87 -2.83 5.05
N PRO A 85 -0.14 -3.46 4.09
CA PRO A 85 -0.55 -4.74 3.53
C PRO A 85 -0.70 -5.82 4.58
N PRO A 86 -1.85 -6.52 4.68
CA PRO A 86 -2.02 -7.61 5.65
C PRO A 86 -1.06 -8.78 5.45
N VAL A 87 -0.71 -9.06 4.21
CA VAL A 87 0.18 -10.15 3.81
C VAL A 87 1.06 -9.72 2.65
N LEU A 88 2.27 -10.22 2.61
CA LEU A 88 3.21 -10.06 1.50
C LEU A 88 3.72 -11.43 1.08
N TRP A 89 3.70 -11.71 -0.20
CA TRP A 89 4.48 -12.78 -0.81
C TRP A 89 5.82 -12.22 -1.25
N VAL A 90 6.89 -12.93 -0.91
CA VAL A 90 8.28 -12.54 -1.23
C VAL A 90 9.01 -13.68 -1.91
N LEU A 91 9.84 -13.37 -2.90
CA LEU A 91 10.66 -14.33 -3.63
C LEU A 91 12.05 -13.72 -3.90
N GLY A 92 13.11 -14.32 -3.35
CA GLY A 92 14.49 -13.87 -3.49
C GLY A 92 15.13 -13.54 -2.15
N THR A 93 15.95 -12.48 -2.10
CA THR A 93 16.78 -12.10 -0.94
C THR A 93 15.98 -11.27 0.07
N GLU A 94 15.35 -11.92 1.04
CA GLU A 94 14.46 -11.29 2.02
C GLU A 94 15.14 -10.26 2.94
N THR A 95 16.44 -10.39 3.19
CA THR A 95 17.21 -9.45 4.01
C THR A 95 17.16 -8.02 3.49
N LEU A 96 16.85 -7.82 2.20
CA LEU A 96 16.66 -6.52 1.59
C LEU A 96 15.49 -5.73 2.19
N LEU A 97 14.48 -6.40 2.75
CA LEU A 97 13.33 -5.75 3.42
C LEU A 97 13.72 -4.97 4.68
N HIS A 98 14.88 -5.27 5.27
CA HIS A 98 15.34 -4.66 6.51
C HIS A 98 16.41 -3.58 6.30
N ARG A 99 16.83 -3.36 5.06
CA ARG A 99 17.77 -2.31 4.70
C ARG A 99 17.02 -1.00 4.39
N PRO A 100 17.66 0.17 4.61
CA PRO A 100 17.09 1.43 4.14
C PRO A 100 16.80 1.37 2.65
N ALA A 101 15.62 1.81 2.24
CA ALA A 101 15.22 1.78 0.84
C ALA A 101 14.80 3.16 0.32
N LEU A 102 15.04 3.40 -0.96
CA LEU A 102 14.53 4.52 -1.74
C LEU A 102 13.79 3.99 -2.97
N SER A 103 12.69 4.60 -3.31
CA SER A 103 11.96 4.24 -4.52
C SER A 103 12.34 5.13 -5.69
N ILE A 104 12.50 4.54 -6.87
CA ILE A 104 12.66 5.27 -8.13
C ILE A 104 11.51 4.87 -9.05
N VAL A 105 10.73 5.85 -9.49
CA VAL A 105 9.57 5.66 -10.38
C VAL A 105 9.57 6.73 -11.48
N GLY A 106 8.87 6.47 -12.60
CA GLY A 106 8.81 7.47 -13.65
C GLY A 106 8.07 7.02 -14.91
N ALA A 107 8.40 7.67 -16.02
CA ALA A 107 7.77 7.43 -17.31
C ALA A 107 8.07 6.03 -17.86
N ARG A 108 7.03 5.39 -18.43
CA ARG A 108 7.17 4.09 -19.11
C ARG A 108 7.86 4.21 -20.49
N ASN A 109 7.73 5.36 -21.11
CA ASN A 109 8.30 5.73 -22.41
C ASN A 109 9.44 6.77 -22.25
N ALA A 110 10.21 6.65 -21.17
CA ALA A 110 11.32 7.55 -20.88
C ALA A 110 12.38 7.56 -21.99
N SER A 111 13.01 8.72 -22.20
CA SER A 111 14.12 8.87 -23.15
C SER A 111 15.32 8.02 -22.72
N ALA A 112 16.17 7.65 -23.68
CA ALA A 112 17.38 6.87 -23.41
C ALA A 112 18.35 7.60 -22.46
N ALA A 113 18.40 8.94 -22.54
CA ALA A 113 19.23 9.75 -21.65
C ALA A 113 18.72 9.68 -20.21
N VAL A 114 17.41 9.80 -20.02
CA VAL A 114 16.78 9.77 -18.69
C VAL A 114 16.80 8.35 -18.08
N GLN A 115 16.68 7.30 -18.90
CA GLN A 115 16.89 5.92 -18.45
C GLN A 115 18.33 5.68 -17.98
N ARG A 116 19.34 6.23 -18.69
CA ARG A 116 20.75 6.16 -18.22
C ARG A 116 20.93 6.87 -16.89
N PHE A 117 20.33 8.06 -16.74
CA PHE A 117 20.36 8.80 -15.47
C PHE A 117 19.73 7.98 -14.33
N ALA A 118 18.53 7.41 -14.53
CA ALA A 118 17.87 6.60 -13.52
C ALA A 118 18.69 5.36 -13.12
N ARG A 119 19.37 4.74 -14.09
CA ARG A 119 20.28 3.60 -13.84
C ARG A 119 21.50 4.03 -13.02
N SER A 120 22.13 5.15 -13.38
CA SER A 120 23.27 5.69 -12.63
C SER A 120 22.86 6.04 -11.21
N LEU A 121 21.78 6.78 -11.03
CA LEU A 121 21.27 7.17 -9.72
C LEU A 121 20.96 5.93 -8.85
N ALA A 122 20.34 4.91 -9.43
CA ALA A 122 20.05 3.66 -8.73
C ALA A 122 21.34 2.93 -8.30
N HIS A 123 22.38 2.92 -9.13
CA HIS A 123 23.69 2.39 -8.79
C HIS A 123 24.33 3.16 -7.62
N ASP A 124 24.35 4.50 -7.71
CA ASP A 124 24.96 5.38 -6.70
C ASP A 124 24.24 5.24 -5.35
N LEU A 125 22.90 5.17 -5.34
CA LEU A 125 22.11 4.87 -4.14
C LEU A 125 22.48 3.50 -3.55
N GLY A 126 22.66 2.51 -4.39
CA GLY A 126 23.08 1.18 -3.97
C GLY A 126 24.47 1.18 -3.34
N GLN A 127 25.43 1.91 -3.92
CA GLN A 127 26.78 2.09 -3.35
C GLN A 127 26.74 2.83 -1.99
N ALA A 128 25.79 3.75 -1.82
CA ALA A 128 25.55 4.44 -0.54
C ALA A 128 24.81 3.58 0.51
N GLY A 129 24.50 2.30 0.19
CA GLY A 129 23.90 1.37 1.12
C GLY A 129 22.36 1.27 1.07
N PHE A 130 21.71 2.03 0.20
CA PHE A 130 20.26 1.92 0.02
C PHE A 130 19.86 0.76 -0.88
N VAL A 131 18.69 0.21 -0.64
CA VAL A 131 18.00 -0.69 -1.56
C VAL A 131 17.10 0.16 -2.46
N VAL A 132 17.07 -0.14 -3.75
CA VAL A 132 16.19 0.56 -4.69
C VAL A 132 14.90 -0.22 -4.89
N ALA A 133 13.76 0.36 -4.51
CA ALA A 133 12.44 -0.21 -4.73
C ALA A 133 11.80 0.41 -5.99
N SER A 134 11.11 -0.41 -6.79
CA SER A 134 10.36 0.05 -7.95
C SER A 134 9.30 -0.96 -8.38
N GLY A 135 8.59 -0.67 -9.47
CA GLY A 135 7.43 -1.44 -9.89
C GLY A 135 7.61 -2.36 -11.09
N LEU A 136 8.84 -2.57 -11.56
CA LEU A 136 9.14 -3.40 -12.73
C LEU A 136 8.40 -2.96 -14.02
N ALA A 137 7.92 -1.73 -14.10
CA ALA A 137 7.33 -1.18 -15.32
C ALA A 137 8.41 -0.89 -16.37
N ARG A 138 7.99 -0.66 -17.62
CA ARG A 138 8.89 -0.18 -18.69
C ARG A 138 9.55 1.12 -18.30
N GLY A 139 10.65 1.47 -18.95
CA GLY A 139 11.32 2.76 -18.83
C GLY A 139 12.07 2.92 -17.52
N ILE A 140 11.68 3.86 -16.69
CA ILE A 140 12.42 4.26 -15.48
C ILE A 140 12.54 3.13 -14.46
N ASP A 141 11.45 2.39 -14.20
CA ASP A 141 11.45 1.29 -13.22
C ASP A 141 12.47 0.22 -13.61
N ALA A 142 12.46 -0.21 -14.87
CA ALA A 142 13.41 -1.20 -15.38
C ALA A 142 14.85 -0.71 -15.32
N ALA A 143 15.10 0.57 -15.67
CA ALA A 143 16.42 1.17 -15.60
C ALA A 143 16.95 1.24 -14.15
N ALA A 144 16.07 1.59 -13.20
CA ALA A 144 16.39 1.61 -11.79
C ALA A 144 16.76 0.22 -11.26
N HIS A 145 15.97 -0.80 -11.57
CA HIS A 145 16.28 -2.18 -11.19
C HIS A 145 17.63 -2.64 -11.76
N GLN A 146 17.89 -2.36 -13.04
CA GLN A 146 19.17 -2.71 -13.68
C GLN A 146 20.36 -2.03 -13.01
N GLY A 147 20.22 -0.78 -12.56
CA GLY A 147 21.29 -0.03 -11.87
C GLY A 147 21.59 -0.57 -10.48
N ALA A 148 20.56 -1.05 -9.76
CA ALA A 148 20.69 -1.52 -8.38
C ALA A 148 20.80 -3.05 -8.24
N LEU A 149 20.88 -3.80 -9.33
CA LEU A 149 20.84 -5.27 -9.30
C LEU A 149 21.99 -5.87 -8.48
N ASP A 150 23.18 -5.26 -8.50
CA ASP A 150 24.37 -5.74 -7.78
C ASP A 150 24.39 -5.31 -6.30
N THR A 151 23.65 -4.28 -5.94
CA THR A 151 23.68 -3.67 -4.60
C THR A 151 22.45 -3.97 -3.76
N GLY A 152 21.33 -4.28 -4.41
CA GLY A 152 20.04 -4.65 -3.83
C GLY A 152 18.87 -3.88 -4.44
N THR A 153 17.91 -4.62 -4.99
CA THR A 153 16.68 -4.05 -5.53
C THR A 153 15.47 -4.85 -5.13
N ILE A 154 14.33 -4.16 -4.93
CA ILE A 154 13.03 -4.74 -4.59
C ILE A 154 12.03 -4.38 -5.69
N ALA A 155 11.54 -5.39 -6.41
CA ALA A 155 10.47 -5.19 -7.38
C ALA A 155 9.12 -5.53 -6.74
N VAL A 156 8.26 -4.53 -6.64
CA VAL A 156 6.88 -4.72 -6.16
C VAL A 156 6.00 -5.02 -7.36
N LEU A 157 5.25 -6.12 -7.33
CA LEU A 157 4.44 -6.60 -8.45
C LEU A 157 2.95 -6.29 -8.22
N ALA A 158 2.21 -6.09 -9.31
CA ALA A 158 0.77 -5.83 -9.26
C ALA A 158 -0.07 -7.12 -9.26
N GLY A 159 0.42 -8.18 -9.89
CA GLY A 159 -0.13 -9.54 -9.83
C GLY A 159 0.52 -10.38 -8.73
N GLY A 160 0.44 -11.71 -8.81
CA GLY A 160 1.18 -12.62 -7.93
C GLY A 160 2.70 -12.47 -8.11
N VAL A 161 3.49 -13.05 -7.20
CA VAL A 161 4.97 -13.00 -7.31
C VAL A 161 5.48 -13.67 -8.58
N ASP A 162 4.70 -14.53 -9.20
CA ASP A 162 4.95 -15.25 -10.44
C ASP A 162 4.33 -14.57 -11.69
N ASP A 163 3.65 -13.43 -11.51
CA ASP A 163 3.06 -12.69 -12.63
C ASP A 163 4.06 -11.72 -13.25
N ILE A 164 4.66 -12.14 -14.36
CA ILE A 164 5.66 -11.36 -15.09
C ILE A 164 4.96 -10.35 -16.00
N TYR A 165 4.93 -9.10 -15.59
CA TYR A 165 4.39 -8.01 -16.38
C TYR A 165 5.30 -6.78 -16.34
N PRO A 166 5.67 -6.20 -17.49
CA PRO A 166 5.35 -6.66 -18.84
C PRO A 166 6.15 -7.92 -19.23
N PRO A 167 5.68 -8.75 -20.18
CA PRO A 167 6.31 -10.04 -20.52
C PRO A 167 7.75 -9.92 -21.00
N GLU A 168 8.11 -8.83 -21.65
CA GLU A 168 9.47 -8.55 -22.13
C GLU A 168 10.49 -8.37 -21.00
N HIS A 169 10.04 -8.12 -19.76
CA HIS A 169 10.90 -7.99 -18.58
C HIS A 169 11.21 -9.35 -17.93
N ARG A 170 10.86 -10.47 -18.54
CA ARG A 170 11.19 -11.81 -18.01
C ARG A 170 12.68 -11.95 -17.61
N PRO A 171 13.67 -11.58 -18.43
CA PRO A 171 15.08 -11.69 -18.01
C PRO A 171 15.38 -10.87 -16.77
N LEU A 172 14.90 -9.61 -16.68
CA LEU A 172 15.10 -8.75 -15.53
C LEU A 172 14.38 -9.29 -14.29
N TYR A 173 13.17 -9.81 -14.45
CA TYR A 173 12.43 -10.47 -13.38
C TYR A 173 13.22 -11.65 -12.80
N GLU A 174 13.78 -12.51 -13.66
CA GLU A 174 14.58 -13.69 -13.26
C GLU A 174 15.88 -13.27 -12.56
N ASP A 175 16.51 -12.18 -13.01
CA ASP A 175 17.69 -11.62 -12.36
C ASP A 175 17.34 -11.07 -10.96
N ILE A 176 16.24 -10.36 -10.81
CA ILE A 176 15.76 -9.85 -9.52
C ILE A 176 15.37 -11.00 -8.58
N ALA A 177 14.71 -12.05 -9.09
CA ALA A 177 14.39 -13.23 -8.29
C ALA A 177 15.63 -13.93 -7.71
N ARG A 178 16.77 -13.91 -8.46
CA ARG A 178 18.03 -14.52 -8.01
C ARG A 178 18.87 -13.63 -7.11
N ARG A 179 18.90 -12.32 -7.34
CA ARG A 179 19.88 -11.38 -6.75
C ARG A 179 19.25 -10.25 -5.96
N GLY A 180 17.98 -9.98 -6.18
CA GLY A 180 17.15 -8.99 -5.51
C GLY A 180 16.00 -9.63 -4.76
N LEU A 181 14.86 -8.94 -4.73
CA LEU A 181 13.64 -9.41 -4.08
C LEU A 181 12.41 -9.02 -4.92
N LEU A 182 11.53 -9.96 -5.13
CA LEU A 182 10.17 -9.74 -5.65
C LEU A 182 9.19 -9.69 -4.48
N VAL A 183 8.28 -8.75 -4.49
CA VAL A 183 7.26 -8.56 -3.45
C VAL A 183 5.89 -8.38 -4.08
N SER A 184 4.88 -9.08 -3.58
CA SER A 184 3.48 -8.89 -3.96
C SER A 184 2.53 -9.07 -2.79
N GLU A 185 1.45 -8.28 -2.75
CA GLU A 185 0.32 -8.49 -1.84
C GLU A 185 -0.64 -9.57 -2.35
N ASN A 186 -0.59 -9.86 -3.66
CA ASN A 186 -1.50 -10.79 -4.31
C ASN A 186 -1.02 -12.23 -4.23
N ALA A 187 -1.99 -13.16 -4.23
CA ALA A 187 -1.71 -14.59 -4.23
C ALA A 187 -0.90 -15.02 -5.48
N PRO A 188 -0.02 -16.02 -5.35
CA PRO A 188 0.61 -16.68 -6.50
C PRO A 188 -0.45 -17.16 -7.51
N GLY A 189 -0.12 -17.07 -8.80
CA GLY A 189 -1.02 -17.40 -9.91
C GLY A 189 -2.00 -16.29 -10.30
N ARG A 190 -2.16 -15.23 -9.49
CA ARG A 190 -3.06 -14.13 -9.82
C ARG A 190 -2.44 -13.20 -10.85
N LYS A 191 -3.15 -13.00 -11.98
CA LYS A 191 -2.77 -12.02 -13.01
C LYS A 191 -3.17 -10.61 -12.61
N ALA A 192 -2.27 -9.64 -12.89
CA ALA A 192 -2.52 -8.24 -12.64
C ALA A 192 -3.67 -7.70 -13.48
N GLN A 193 -4.55 -6.93 -12.87
CA GLN A 193 -5.59 -6.15 -13.51
C GLN A 193 -5.26 -4.65 -13.43
N ALA A 194 -5.87 -3.83 -14.28
CA ALA A 194 -5.58 -2.40 -14.34
C ALA A 194 -5.67 -1.70 -12.97
N ARG A 195 -6.63 -2.08 -12.14
CA ARG A 195 -6.83 -1.55 -10.77
C ARG A 195 -5.74 -1.94 -9.77
N ASP A 196 -4.98 -2.99 -10.05
CA ASP A 196 -3.96 -3.49 -9.13
C ASP A 196 -2.67 -2.64 -9.17
N PHE A 197 -2.39 -1.97 -10.31
CA PHE A 197 -1.21 -1.12 -10.46
C PHE A 197 -1.22 0.10 -9.51
N PRO A 198 -2.29 0.92 -9.44
CA PRO A 198 -2.37 1.99 -8.45
C PRO A 198 -2.35 1.47 -6.99
N ARG A 199 -3.02 0.35 -6.72
CA ARG A 199 -3.03 -0.26 -5.38
C ARG A 199 -1.64 -0.69 -4.92
N ARG A 200 -0.84 -1.28 -5.82
CA ARG A 200 0.53 -1.69 -5.57
C ARG A 200 1.43 -0.51 -5.24
N ASN A 201 1.21 0.68 -5.84
CA ASN A 201 2.10 1.83 -5.67
C ASN A 201 2.25 2.28 -4.22
N ARG A 202 1.25 2.03 -3.35
CA ARG A 202 1.36 2.29 -1.91
C ARG A 202 2.45 1.44 -1.23
N ILE A 203 2.70 0.24 -1.75
CA ILE A 203 3.75 -0.63 -1.22
C ILE A 203 5.12 -0.09 -1.64
N ILE A 204 5.26 0.40 -2.87
CA ILE A 204 6.49 1.06 -3.33
C ILE A 204 6.81 2.26 -2.43
N ALA A 205 5.84 3.17 -2.23
CA ALA A 205 6.01 4.34 -1.38
C ALA A 205 6.29 3.94 0.08
N GLY A 206 5.54 2.98 0.62
CA GLY A 206 5.62 2.56 2.03
C GLY A 206 6.92 1.85 2.41
N LEU A 207 7.55 1.12 1.48
CA LEU A 207 8.84 0.46 1.72
C LEU A 207 10.01 1.44 1.85
N SER A 208 9.86 2.69 1.41
CA SER A 208 10.95 3.63 1.17
C SER A 208 10.95 4.80 2.14
N ALA A 209 12.13 5.35 2.43
CA ALA A 209 12.28 6.62 3.12
C ALA A 209 11.88 7.82 2.24
N GLY A 210 11.96 7.66 0.92
CA GLY A 210 11.55 8.66 -0.05
C GLY A 210 11.35 8.06 -1.45
N VAL A 211 10.68 8.83 -2.31
CA VAL A 211 10.38 8.47 -3.69
C VAL A 211 10.99 9.48 -4.64
N VAL A 212 11.86 9.01 -5.53
CA VAL A 212 12.42 9.80 -6.63
C VAL A 212 11.56 9.61 -7.87
N VAL A 213 11.02 10.70 -8.41
CA VAL A 213 10.25 10.69 -9.66
C VAL A 213 11.14 11.21 -10.78
N VAL A 214 11.38 10.33 -11.76
CA VAL A 214 12.24 10.62 -12.92
C VAL A 214 11.38 10.63 -14.17
N GLU A 215 11.17 11.81 -14.75
CA GLU A 215 10.33 12.02 -15.93
C GLU A 215 8.88 11.54 -15.75
N ALA A 216 7.93 12.45 -15.68
CA ALA A 216 6.51 12.14 -15.56
C ALA A 216 5.66 13.20 -16.26
N GLU A 217 4.67 12.75 -17.05
CA GLU A 217 3.59 13.59 -17.54
C GLU A 217 2.55 13.85 -16.44
N LEU A 218 1.71 14.89 -16.59
CA LEU A 218 0.70 15.27 -15.59
C LEU A 218 -0.31 14.15 -15.23
N LYS A 219 -0.51 13.18 -16.12
CA LYS A 219 -1.40 12.02 -15.89
C LYS A 219 -0.63 10.71 -15.63
N SER A 220 0.66 10.79 -15.32
CA SER A 220 1.49 9.61 -15.09
C SER A 220 1.10 8.88 -13.81
N GLY A 221 1.09 7.53 -13.86
CA GLY A 221 0.91 6.70 -12.68
C GLY A 221 2.00 6.86 -11.61
N SER A 222 3.20 7.35 -11.97
CA SER A 222 4.28 7.68 -11.03
C SER A 222 3.92 8.84 -10.10
N LEU A 223 3.08 9.79 -10.55
CA LEU A 223 2.56 10.87 -9.70
C LEU A 223 1.62 10.36 -8.59
N ILE A 224 0.93 9.23 -8.85
CA ILE A 224 0.15 8.56 -7.80
C ILE A 224 1.09 8.07 -6.70
N THR A 225 2.24 7.49 -7.05
CA THR A 225 3.24 7.03 -6.08
C THR A 225 3.81 8.20 -5.27
N ALA A 226 4.10 9.34 -5.92
CA ALA A 226 4.57 10.56 -5.26
C ALA A 226 3.54 11.08 -4.25
N ARG A 227 2.25 11.17 -4.65
CA ARG A 227 1.17 11.58 -3.75
C ARG A 227 1.06 10.64 -2.54
N LEU A 228 1.04 9.33 -2.76
CA LEU A 228 1.00 8.34 -1.68
C LEU A 228 2.20 8.46 -0.74
N ALA A 229 3.39 8.76 -1.27
CA ALA A 229 4.58 9.03 -0.46
C ALA A 229 4.38 10.24 0.44
N THR A 230 3.87 11.35 -0.09
CA THR A 230 3.55 12.56 0.69
C THR A 230 2.51 12.27 1.78
N GLU A 231 1.42 11.56 1.44
CA GLU A 231 0.38 11.15 2.39
C GLU A 231 0.94 10.27 3.54
N MET A 232 2.00 9.51 3.29
CA MET A 232 2.72 8.69 4.29
C MET A 232 3.85 9.44 4.99
N GLY A 233 4.01 10.75 4.79
CA GLY A 233 5.10 11.53 5.36
C GLY A 233 6.50 11.14 4.82
N ARG A 234 6.58 10.57 3.60
CA ARG A 234 7.83 10.24 2.94
C ARG A 234 8.32 11.41 2.09
N GLU A 235 9.62 11.51 1.92
CA GLU A 235 10.19 12.52 1.04
C GLU A 235 9.85 12.26 -0.42
N VAL A 236 9.59 13.33 -1.17
CA VAL A 236 9.41 13.27 -2.60
C VAL A 236 10.50 14.09 -3.28
N PHE A 237 11.25 13.41 -4.11
CA PHE A 237 12.30 13.99 -4.95
C PHE A 237 11.84 14.03 -6.38
N ALA A 238 12.09 15.11 -7.10
CA ALA A 238 11.76 15.23 -8.51
C ALA A 238 12.98 15.63 -9.34
N VAL A 239 13.25 14.86 -10.38
CA VAL A 239 14.31 15.16 -11.32
C VAL A 239 13.81 16.23 -12.29
N PRO A 240 14.45 17.43 -12.34
CA PRO A 240 13.99 18.52 -13.19
C PRO A 240 14.11 18.16 -14.67
N GLY A 241 13.19 18.65 -15.48
CA GLY A 241 13.22 18.43 -16.90
C GLY A 241 12.87 19.68 -17.71
N SER A 242 13.14 19.65 -19.03
CA SER A 242 12.87 20.77 -19.91
C SER A 242 11.39 21.15 -19.90
N PRO A 243 11.04 22.43 -19.73
CA PRO A 243 9.64 22.88 -19.83
C PRO A 243 9.04 22.70 -21.22
N LEU A 244 9.88 22.49 -22.24
CA LEU A 244 9.46 22.20 -23.61
C LEU A 244 9.11 20.73 -23.84
N ASP A 245 9.51 19.83 -22.93
CA ASP A 245 9.20 18.40 -23.01
C ASP A 245 7.93 18.08 -22.22
N PRO A 246 6.86 17.61 -22.88
CA PRO A 246 5.61 17.23 -22.18
C PRO A 246 5.83 16.18 -21.09
N ARG A 247 6.82 15.28 -21.25
CA ARG A 247 7.15 14.23 -20.29
C ARG A 247 7.74 14.76 -18.97
N SER A 248 8.18 16.04 -18.94
CA SER A 248 8.71 16.69 -17.75
C SER A 248 7.69 17.52 -16.99
N ARG A 249 6.48 17.70 -17.51
CA ARG A 249 5.47 18.58 -16.91
C ARG A 249 5.05 18.13 -15.52
N GLY A 250 4.93 16.81 -15.29
CA GLY A 250 4.54 16.26 -13.99
C GLY A 250 5.63 16.41 -12.94
N VAL A 251 6.90 16.14 -13.27
CA VAL A 251 8.02 16.34 -12.33
C VAL A 251 8.22 17.81 -12.01
N ASN A 252 8.11 18.70 -13.01
CA ASN A 252 8.20 20.14 -12.78
C ASN A 252 7.03 20.67 -11.93
N GLU A 253 5.85 20.02 -12.01
CA GLU A 253 4.72 20.34 -11.12
C GLU A 253 4.97 19.88 -9.69
N LEU A 254 5.54 18.69 -9.49
CA LEU A 254 5.96 18.23 -8.15
C LEU A 254 6.94 19.22 -7.50
N LEU A 255 7.91 19.74 -8.26
CA LEU A 255 8.85 20.78 -7.76
C LEU A 255 8.12 22.05 -7.30
N ARG A 256 7.10 22.53 -8.05
CA ARG A 256 6.28 23.68 -7.63
C ARG A 256 5.46 23.39 -6.37
N GLN A 257 5.09 22.14 -6.15
CA GLN A 257 4.35 21.68 -4.98
C GLN A 257 5.26 21.41 -3.77
N GLY A 258 6.56 21.64 -3.89
CA GLY A 258 7.51 21.53 -2.80
C GLY A 258 8.31 20.23 -2.74
N ALA A 259 8.26 19.39 -3.78
CA ALA A 259 9.15 18.24 -3.88
C ALA A 259 10.61 18.72 -3.95
N THR A 260 11.52 17.96 -3.33
CA THR A 260 12.95 18.28 -3.34
C THR A 260 13.53 18.04 -4.73
N LEU A 261 14.23 19.04 -5.27
CA LEU A 261 14.95 18.90 -6.53
C LEU A 261 16.05 17.84 -6.38
N CYS A 262 16.14 16.94 -7.37
CA CYS A 262 17.12 15.86 -7.40
C CYS A 262 17.89 15.86 -8.73
N GLU A 263 19.16 16.24 -8.66
CA GLU A 263 20.10 16.13 -9.78
C GLU A 263 21.09 14.97 -9.57
N GLY A 264 21.14 14.41 -8.33
CA GLY A 264 22.04 13.32 -7.97
C GLY A 264 21.79 12.82 -6.55
N ILE A 265 22.68 11.91 -6.11
CA ILE A 265 22.61 11.31 -4.78
C ILE A 265 22.82 12.32 -3.66
N GLU A 266 23.59 13.39 -3.91
CA GLU A 266 23.95 14.41 -2.92
C GLU A 266 22.72 15.16 -2.42
N ASP A 267 21.73 15.41 -3.29
CA ASP A 267 20.49 16.08 -2.92
C ASP A 267 19.65 15.18 -2.00
N ILE A 268 19.60 13.89 -2.32
CA ILE A 268 18.91 12.88 -1.53
C ILE A 268 19.57 12.74 -0.15
N ALA A 269 20.89 12.61 -0.11
CA ALA A 269 21.64 12.45 1.14
C ALA A 269 21.48 13.68 2.04
N ARG A 270 21.51 14.89 1.45
CA ARG A 270 21.32 16.17 2.17
C ARG A 270 19.94 16.24 2.81
N GLU A 271 18.90 15.84 2.09
CA GLU A 271 17.53 15.93 2.60
C GLU A 271 17.24 14.88 3.67
N LEU A 272 17.67 13.63 3.46
CA LEU A 272 17.48 12.56 4.43
C LEU A 272 18.29 12.72 5.71
N ALA A 273 19.40 13.51 5.69
CA ALA A 273 20.18 13.82 6.88
C ALA A 273 19.54 14.91 7.76
N ARG A 274 18.51 15.62 7.30
CA ARG A 274 17.82 16.65 8.09
C ARG A 274 17.05 16.02 9.23
N PRO A 275 17.19 16.56 10.48
CA PRO A 275 16.34 16.11 11.58
C PRO A 275 14.88 16.36 11.25
N ARG A 276 14.07 15.32 11.27
CA ARG A 276 12.63 15.47 11.14
C ARG A 276 12.01 15.72 12.50
N PRO A 277 11.06 16.67 12.62
CA PRO A 277 10.20 16.70 13.78
C PRO A 277 9.54 15.33 13.92
N ILE A 278 9.74 14.66 15.03
CA ILE A 278 8.98 13.46 15.37
C ILE A 278 7.55 13.95 15.53
N ALA A 279 6.68 13.68 14.55
CA ALA A 279 5.26 13.79 14.78
C ALA A 279 4.95 12.78 15.88
N GLU A 280 4.58 13.29 17.06
CA GLU A 280 4.04 12.43 18.11
C GLU A 280 2.84 11.70 17.47
N PRO A 281 2.76 10.36 17.58
CA PRO A 281 1.58 9.66 17.12
C PRO A 281 0.41 10.27 17.87
N GLU A 282 -0.55 10.84 17.15
CA GLU A 282 -1.84 11.17 17.73
C GLU A 282 -2.32 9.89 18.42
N SER A 283 -2.36 9.92 19.74
CA SER A 283 -2.85 8.80 20.53
C SER A 283 -4.29 8.58 20.09
N ASP A 284 -4.52 7.48 19.37
CA ASP A 284 -5.88 6.98 19.14
C ASP A 284 -6.56 6.98 20.51
N LEU A 285 -7.53 7.87 20.68
CA LEU A 285 -8.40 7.90 21.84
C LEU A 285 -9.20 6.59 21.81
N VAL A 286 -8.59 5.55 22.34
CA VAL A 286 -9.28 4.31 22.68
C VAL A 286 -10.23 4.69 23.81
N GLY A 287 -11.47 4.96 23.44
CA GLY A 287 -12.55 5.13 24.41
C GLY A 287 -12.67 3.85 25.22
N GLU A 288 -12.21 3.90 26.45
CA GLU A 288 -12.35 2.82 27.42
C GLU A 288 -13.78 2.76 27.96
N GLY A 289 -14.32 1.56 27.95
CA GLY A 289 -15.46 1.14 28.77
C GLY A 289 -16.13 -0.09 28.17
N PRO A 290 -16.36 -1.17 28.94
CA PRO A 290 -17.21 -2.24 28.50
C PRO A 290 -18.64 -1.74 28.45
N LEU A 291 -19.14 -1.47 27.24
CA LEU A 291 -20.55 -1.16 27.03
C LEU A 291 -21.35 -2.46 27.00
N ASP A 292 -22.50 -2.46 27.69
CA ASP A 292 -23.46 -3.54 27.73
C ASP A 292 -23.88 -3.97 26.31
N GLU A 293 -23.79 -5.25 25.99
CA GLU A 293 -24.00 -5.79 24.62
C GLU A 293 -25.40 -5.47 24.06
N GLU A 294 -26.44 -5.41 24.92
CA GLU A 294 -27.80 -5.09 24.50
C GLU A 294 -28.01 -3.59 24.25
N ALA A 295 -27.35 -2.72 25.01
CA ALA A 295 -27.35 -1.28 24.80
C ALA A 295 -26.58 -0.93 23.53
N LEU A 296 -25.47 -1.60 23.28
CA LEU A 296 -24.68 -1.51 22.04
C LEU A 296 -25.49 -1.90 20.80
N THR A 297 -26.37 -2.90 20.89
CA THR A 297 -27.14 -3.36 19.74
C THR A 297 -28.21 -2.34 19.33
N ARG A 298 -28.91 -1.72 20.30
CA ARG A 298 -29.94 -0.69 20.02
C ARG A 298 -29.33 0.63 19.50
N ILE A 299 -28.24 1.06 20.08
CA ILE A 299 -27.49 2.24 19.61
C ILE A 299 -26.96 2.00 18.20
N SER A 300 -26.53 0.78 17.91
CA SER A 300 -25.99 0.37 16.62
C SER A 300 -27.01 0.48 15.46
N ASP A 301 -28.30 0.15 15.68
CA ASP A 301 -29.30 0.21 14.61
C ASP A 301 -29.68 1.64 14.23
N GLN A 302 -29.87 2.51 15.23
CA GLN A 302 -30.13 3.94 15.01
C GLN A 302 -28.91 4.63 14.36
N LEU A 303 -27.72 4.32 14.85
CA LEU A 303 -26.48 4.86 14.30
C LEU A 303 -26.25 4.40 12.86
N ARG A 304 -26.58 3.15 12.54
CA ARG A 304 -26.47 2.60 11.18
C ARG A 304 -27.35 3.37 10.20
N HIS A 305 -28.61 3.62 10.54
CA HIS A 305 -29.51 4.43 9.72
C HIS A 305 -28.97 5.83 9.52
N ARG A 306 -28.54 6.47 10.58
CA ARG A 306 -28.00 7.82 10.52
C ARG A 306 -26.72 7.92 9.68
N LEU A 307 -25.82 6.95 9.79
CA LEU A 307 -24.60 6.91 8.96
C LEU A 307 -24.92 6.70 7.49
N LEU A 308 -25.88 5.83 7.15
CA LEU A 308 -26.31 5.64 5.76
C LEU A 308 -26.95 6.89 5.14
N GLU A 309 -27.59 7.74 5.93
CA GLU A 309 -28.11 9.05 5.46
C GLU A 309 -26.99 10.07 5.23
N LEU A 310 -25.89 9.98 5.99
CA LEU A 310 -24.76 10.90 5.90
C LEU A 310 -23.74 10.51 4.82
N ILE A 311 -23.71 9.24 4.41
CA ILE A 311 -22.76 8.71 3.45
C ILE A 311 -23.37 8.73 2.04
N SER A 312 -22.68 9.37 1.12
CA SER A 312 -23.04 9.43 -0.31
C SER A 312 -21.95 8.81 -1.17
N VAL A 313 -22.10 8.85 -2.48
CA VAL A 313 -21.04 8.48 -3.44
C VAL A 313 -19.82 9.41 -3.38
N THR A 314 -19.99 10.63 -2.86
CA THR A 314 -18.86 11.53 -2.58
C THR A 314 -18.20 11.11 -1.28
N PRO A 315 -16.88 10.83 -1.28
CA PRO A 315 -16.18 10.42 -0.08
C PRO A 315 -16.24 11.47 1.03
N VAL A 316 -16.55 11.03 2.26
CA VAL A 316 -16.61 11.83 3.49
C VAL A 316 -15.62 11.25 4.50
N SER A 317 -15.02 12.10 5.35
CA SER A 317 -14.06 11.62 6.36
C SER A 317 -14.76 10.94 7.53
N ARG A 318 -14.08 9.95 8.14
CA ARG A 318 -14.56 9.28 9.36
C ARG A 318 -14.79 10.27 10.49
N ASP A 319 -13.93 11.29 10.63
CA ASP A 319 -14.04 12.32 11.68
C ASP A 319 -15.28 13.19 11.47
N GLU A 320 -15.63 13.48 10.23
CA GLU A 320 -16.86 14.21 9.90
C GLU A 320 -18.11 13.38 10.24
N LEU A 321 -18.08 12.07 9.94
CA LEU A 321 -19.15 11.14 10.32
C LEU A 321 -19.30 11.02 11.84
N VAL A 322 -18.20 10.99 12.61
CA VAL A 322 -18.22 11.01 14.07
C VAL A 322 -18.87 12.30 14.57
N ARG A 323 -18.45 13.45 14.08
CA ARG A 323 -19.02 14.75 14.46
C ARG A 323 -20.50 14.88 14.09
N ALA A 324 -20.87 14.50 12.87
CA ALA A 324 -22.23 14.62 12.36
C ALA A 324 -23.20 13.63 13.02
N SER A 325 -22.74 12.44 13.39
CA SER A 325 -23.57 11.45 14.08
C SER A 325 -23.75 11.74 15.55
N GLY A 326 -22.81 12.46 16.20
CA GLY A 326 -22.78 12.69 17.64
C GLY A 326 -22.51 11.43 18.47
N ALA A 327 -22.12 10.34 17.83
CA ALA A 327 -21.83 9.06 18.48
C ALA A 327 -20.34 8.92 18.83
N PRO A 328 -19.98 8.09 19.83
CA PRO A 328 -18.58 7.79 20.12
C PRO A 328 -17.84 7.23 18.90
N ALA A 329 -16.60 7.66 18.69
CA ALA A 329 -15.79 7.26 17.53
C ALA A 329 -15.70 5.74 17.37
N GLY A 330 -15.52 5.00 18.48
CA GLY A 330 -15.46 3.53 18.46
C GLY A 330 -16.76 2.89 17.97
N ALA A 331 -17.93 3.45 18.29
CA ALA A 331 -19.23 2.96 17.82
C ALA A 331 -19.41 3.25 16.33
N VAL A 332 -19.03 4.44 15.86
CA VAL A 332 -19.07 4.82 14.44
C VAL A 332 -18.18 3.86 13.62
N LEU A 333 -16.92 3.66 14.04
CA LEU A 333 -16.00 2.76 13.37
C LEU A 333 -16.51 1.31 13.32
N ALA A 334 -17.14 0.83 14.41
CA ALA A 334 -17.72 -0.50 14.44
C ALA A 334 -18.84 -0.68 13.40
N VAL A 335 -19.75 0.31 13.31
CA VAL A 335 -20.87 0.30 12.34
C VAL A 335 -20.36 0.45 10.90
N LEU A 336 -19.35 1.28 10.66
CA LEU A 336 -18.73 1.42 9.34
C LEU A 336 -18.12 0.10 8.85
N VAL A 337 -17.47 -0.66 9.73
CA VAL A 337 -16.96 -2.00 9.40
C VAL A 337 -18.11 -2.96 9.04
N GLU A 338 -19.21 -2.97 9.80
CA GLU A 338 -20.39 -3.79 9.51
C GLU A 338 -21.00 -3.45 8.13
N LEU A 339 -21.19 -2.16 7.84
CA LEU A 339 -21.73 -1.69 6.57
C LEU A 339 -20.81 -2.05 5.38
N HIS A 340 -19.51 -1.92 5.58
CA HIS A 340 -18.54 -2.29 4.57
C HIS A 340 -18.53 -3.80 4.29
N LEU A 341 -18.56 -4.64 5.34
CA LEU A 341 -18.66 -6.10 5.20
C LEU A 341 -19.96 -6.52 4.52
N ALA A 342 -21.02 -5.71 4.63
CA ALA A 342 -22.27 -5.91 3.93
C ALA A 342 -22.23 -5.40 2.47
N GLY A 343 -21.17 -4.72 2.04
CA GLY A 343 -21.03 -4.14 0.71
C GLY A 343 -21.89 -2.89 0.48
N ARG A 344 -22.32 -2.21 1.56
CA ARG A 344 -23.15 -0.99 1.50
C ARG A 344 -22.30 0.28 1.33
N ILE A 345 -21.07 0.25 1.79
CA ILE A 345 -20.11 1.34 1.71
C ILE A 345 -18.73 0.80 1.37
N GLU A 346 -17.85 1.69 0.92
CA GLU A 346 -16.44 1.43 0.72
C GLU A 346 -15.60 2.23 1.73
N LEU A 347 -14.67 1.55 2.42
CA LEU A 347 -13.67 2.18 3.27
C LEU A 347 -12.42 2.46 2.43
N LEU A 348 -12.11 3.72 2.25
CA LEU A 348 -11.01 4.22 1.43
C LEU A 348 -9.80 4.56 2.31
N PRO A 349 -8.56 4.54 1.74
CA PRO A 349 -7.38 5.06 2.43
C PRO A 349 -7.55 6.51 2.89
N GLY A 350 -6.81 6.92 3.94
CA GLY A 350 -6.91 8.27 4.49
C GLY A 350 -8.19 8.51 5.31
N GLY A 351 -8.84 7.43 5.77
CA GLY A 351 -10.02 7.54 6.62
C GLY A 351 -11.28 8.03 5.92
N LEU A 352 -11.36 7.91 4.61
CA LEU A 352 -12.53 8.28 3.81
C LEU A 352 -13.52 7.12 3.68
N VAL A 353 -14.79 7.47 3.49
CA VAL A 353 -15.91 6.53 3.36
C VAL A 353 -16.82 7.02 2.23
N SER A 354 -17.27 6.11 1.36
CA SER A 354 -18.26 6.39 0.33
C SER A 354 -19.33 5.30 0.25
N ALA A 355 -20.51 5.63 -0.26
CA ALA A 355 -21.51 4.61 -0.61
C ALA A 355 -21.01 3.78 -1.79
N THR A 356 -21.37 2.48 -1.81
CA THR A 356 -21.28 1.65 -3.00
C THR A 356 -22.53 1.84 -3.84
N ASP A 357 -22.38 1.99 -5.16
CA ASP A 357 -23.48 2.10 -6.13
C ASP A 357 -24.41 0.86 -6.09
#